data_6365489446e5ada082064bf20870119a
#
_entry.id   6365489446e5ada082064bf20870119a
#
_cell.length_a   1.000
_cell.length_b   1.000
_cell.length_c   1.000
_cell.angle_alpha   90.00
_cell.angle_beta   90.00
_cell.angle_gamma   90.00
#
_symmetry.space_group_name_H-M   'P 1'
#
loop_
_entity.id
_entity.type
_entity.pdbx_description
1 polymer ?
#
loop_
_entity_poly.entity_id
_entity_poly.type
_entity_poly.pdbx_seq_one_letter_code
_entity_poly.pdbx_strand_id
1 'polypeptide(L)'
;MENSFIYGKNAIIEALESGNREFNRILISNTSRADEKIERIKELAKNNGIVFQFVGKEKLNQIAQEARHQGVIAQVAPVKYVDLAEFIDKNSN
;
A
#
# COMPACT_ATOMS: atom_id res chain seq x y z
N MET A 1 -6.80 -2.56 -16.27
CA MET A 1 -5.80 -1.80 -15.54
C MET A 1 -5.24 -2.59 -14.40
N GLU A 2 -3.96 -2.59 -14.32
CA GLU A 2 -3.29 -3.40 -13.32
C GLU A 2 -3.13 -2.61 -12.03
N ASN A 3 -3.30 -3.30 -10.93
CA ASN A 3 -3.06 -2.71 -9.63
C ASN A 3 -1.56 -2.74 -9.35
N SER A 4 -1.13 -1.74 -8.62
CA SER A 4 0.26 -1.70 -8.16
C SER A 4 0.32 -2.17 -6.73
N PHE A 5 1.48 -2.67 -6.33
CA PHE A 5 1.67 -3.17 -4.97
C PHE A 5 2.90 -2.55 -4.36
N ILE A 6 2.84 -2.32 -3.07
CA ILE A 6 3.98 -1.88 -2.28
C ILE A 6 4.27 -2.99 -1.29
N TYR A 7 5.52 -3.41 -1.22
CA TYR A 7 5.93 -4.53 -0.39
C TYR A 7 6.82 -4.07 0.75
N GLY A 8 6.58 -4.65 1.92
CA GLY A 8 7.45 -4.41 3.05
C GLY A 8 6.97 -3.28 3.94
N LYS A 9 7.35 -3.37 5.22
CA LYS A 9 6.84 -2.48 6.25
C LYS A 9 7.25 -1.04 6.04
N ASN A 10 8.53 -0.82 5.79
CA ASN A 10 9.05 0.54 5.69
C ASN A 10 8.48 1.28 4.50
N ALA A 11 8.39 0.60 3.36
CA ALA A 11 7.87 1.23 2.15
C ALA A 11 6.40 1.60 2.32
N ILE A 12 5.63 0.74 2.98
CA ILE A 12 4.22 0.99 3.19
C ILE A 12 4.03 2.16 4.15
N ILE A 13 4.79 2.17 5.23
CA ILE A 13 4.70 3.28 6.19
C ILE A 13 5.04 4.60 5.51
N GLU A 14 6.10 4.60 4.73
CA GLU A 14 6.52 5.80 4.03
C GLU A 14 5.43 6.30 3.08
N ALA A 15 4.84 5.37 2.33
CA ALA A 15 3.78 5.75 1.39
C ALA A 15 2.55 6.26 2.12
N LEU A 16 2.21 5.66 3.26
CA LEU A 16 1.06 6.11 4.03
C LEU A 16 1.30 7.51 4.62
N GLU A 17 2.50 7.76 5.08
CA GLU A 17 2.82 9.04 5.68
C GLU A 17 2.93 10.15 4.64
N SER A 18 3.39 9.83 3.45
CA SER A 18 3.53 10.83 2.41
C SER A 18 2.20 11.26 1.81
N GLY A 19 1.21 10.35 1.84
CA GLY A 19 -0.09 10.66 1.28
C GLY A 19 -0.12 10.75 -0.23
N ASN A 20 0.91 10.28 -0.90
CA ASN A 20 1.01 10.40 -2.36
C ASN A 20 0.37 9.26 -3.13
N ARG A 21 -0.05 8.22 -2.44
CA ARG A 21 -0.62 7.05 -3.10
C ARG A 21 -2.03 6.80 -2.59
N GLU A 22 -2.86 6.35 -3.47
CA GLU A 22 -4.23 5.96 -3.12
C GLU A 22 -4.23 4.47 -2.81
N PHE A 23 -4.52 4.13 -1.58
CA PHE A 23 -4.49 2.73 -1.13
C PHE A 23 -5.85 2.10 -1.30
N ASN A 24 -5.87 0.91 -1.91
CA ASN A 24 -7.09 0.13 -2.02
C ASN A 24 -7.28 -0.75 -0.80
N ARG A 25 -6.21 -1.38 -0.34
CA ARG A 25 -6.26 -2.20 0.85
C ARG A 25 -4.85 -2.61 1.24
N ILE A 26 -4.72 -3.11 2.47
CA ILE A 26 -3.45 -3.61 2.96
C ILE A 26 -3.66 -5.06 3.42
N LEU A 27 -2.77 -5.94 3.01
CA LEU A 27 -2.81 -7.35 3.37
C LEU A 27 -1.70 -7.65 4.36
N ILE A 28 -2.06 -8.23 5.49
CA ILE A 28 -1.10 -8.52 6.56
C ILE A 28 -1.14 -10.01 6.83
N SER A 29 0.02 -10.61 6.98
CA SER A 29 0.11 -12.04 7.28
C SER A 29 -0.54 -12.32 8.65
N ASN A 30 -1.42 -13.33 8.69
CA ASN A 30 -2.06 -13.69 9.95
C ASN A 30 -1.09 -14.40 10.89
N THR A 31 0.13 -14.70 10.44
CA THR A 31 1.17 -15.25 11.30
C THR A 31 2.15 -14.19 11.78
N SER A 32 1.94 -12.93 11.39
CA SER A 32 2.80 -11.85 11.83
C SER A 32 2.64 -11.63 13.31
N ARG A 33 3.76 -11.49 13.99
CA ARG A 33 3.73 -11.20 15.41
C ARG A 33 3.52 -9.72 15.64
N ALA A 34 3.15 -9.37 16.84
CA ALA A 34 3.06 -7.97 17.22
C ALA A 34 4.39 -7.30 16.94
N ASP A 35 4.33 -6.21 16.20
CA ASP A 35 5.51 -5.54 15.68
C ASP A 35 5.17 -4.07 15.63
N GLU A 36 6.09 -3.23 16.08
CA GLU A 36 5.83 -1.79 16.12
C GLU A 36 5.46 -1.27 14.74
N LYS A 37 6.12 -1.75 13.71
CA LYS A 37 5.84 -1.27 12.36
C LYS A 37 4.49 -1.74 11.86
N ILE A 38 4.12 -2.96 12.18
CA ILE A 38 2.80 -3.47 11.81
C ILE A 38 1.72 -2.66 12.53
N GLU A 39 1.91 -2.37 13.81
CA GLU A 39 0.95 -1.56 14.56
C GLU A 39 0.87 -0.15 13.99
N ARG A 40 2.00 0.39 13.57
CA ARG A 40 2.01 1.70 12.93
C ARG A 40 1.23 1.69 11.62
N ILE A 41 1.38 0.63 10.83
CA ILE A 41 0.65 0.49 9.58
C ILE A 41 -0.85 0.44 9.86
N LYS A 42 -1.26 -0.34 10.86
CA LYS A 42 -2.68 -0.43 11.22
C LYS A 42 -3.22 0.92 11.63
N GLU A 43 -2.46 1.65 12.43
CA GLU A 43 -2.87 2.96 12.90
C GLU A 43 -3.03 3.93 11.75
N LEU A 44 -2.03 3.97 10.87
CA LEU A 44 -2.08 4.86 9.72
C LEU A 44 -3.22 4.49 8.78
N ALA A 45 -3.47 3.20 8.61
CA ALA A 45 -4.57 2.76 7.77
C ALA A 45 -5.91 3.22 8.34
N LYS A 46 -6.09 3.07 9.66
CA LYS A 46 -7.32 3.53 10.30
C LYS A 46 -7.50 5.02 10.13
N ASN A 47 -6.45 5.77 10.34
CA ASN A 47 -6.53 7.22 10.25
C ASN A 47 -6.86 7.70 8.84
N ASN A 48 -6.53 6.90 7.84
CA ASN A 48 -6.79 7.26 6.46
C ASN A 48 -7.97 6.52 5.85
N GLY A 49 -8.71 5.77 6.65
CA GLY A 49 -9.88 5.05 6.17
C GLY A 49 -9.56 3.91 5.23
N ILE A 50 -8.38 3.32 5.38
CA ILE A 50 -7.95 2.23 4.51
C ILE A 50 -8.25 0.90 5.17
N VAL A 51 -8.84 -0.02 4.40
CA VAL A 51 -9.16 -1.35 4.89
C VAL A 51 -7.90 -2.20 4.94
N PHE A 52 -7.74 -2.97 6.00
CA PHE A 52 -6.68 -3.97 6.02
C PHE A 52 -7.25 -5.31 6.40
N GLN A 53 -6.64 -6.37 5.88
CA GLN A 53 -7.11 -7.73 6.07
C GLN A 53 -5.95 -8.62 6.47
N PHE A 54 -6.26 -9.63 7.27
CA PHE A 54 -5.27 -10.66 7.60
C PHE A 54 -5.45 -11.82 6.65
N VAL A 55 -4.36 -12.25 6.04
CA VAL A 55 -4.39 -13.34 5.07
C VAL A 55 -3.26 -14.31 5.38
N GLY A 56 -3.33 -15.49 4.77
CA GLY A 56 -2.28 -16.47 4.94
C GLY A 56 -0.99 -16.04 4.26
N LYS A 57 0.12 -16.49 4.80
CA LYS A 57 1.41 -16.16 4.25
C LYS A 57 1.54 -16.60 2.79
N GLU A 58 0.88 -17.70 2.44
CA GLU A 58 0.92 -18.20 1.08
C GLU A 58 0.30 -17.22 0.10
N LYS A 59 -0.76 -16.54 0.53
CA LYS A 59 -1.40 -15.55 -0.30
C LYS A 59 -0.44 -14.40 -0.60
N LEU A 60 0.29 -13.97 0.42
CA LEU A 60 1.26 -12.90 0.26
C LEU A 60 2.38 -13.33 -0.68
N ASN A 61 2.83 -14.56 -0.54
CA ASN A 61 3.89 -15.07 -1.41
C ASN A 61 3.44 -15.12 -2.86
N GLN A 62 2.19 -15.46 -3.10
CA GLN A 62 1.66 -15.50 -4.46
C GLN A 62 1.63 -14.11 -5.08
N ILE A 63 1.23 -13.13 -4.31
CA ILE A 63 1.15 -11.76 -4.82
C ILE A 63 2.53 -11.17 -5.03
N ALA A 64 3.41 -11.36 -4.06
CA ALA A 64 4.75 -10.78 -4.10
C ALA A 64 5.67 -11.51 -5.06
N GLN A 65 5.40 -12.79 -5.29
CA GLN A 65 6.27 -13.65 -6.08
C GLN A 65 7.68 -13.63 -5.49
N GLU A 66 8.62 -12.99 -6.14
CA GLU A 66 10.00 -12.97 -5.63
C GLU A 66 10.32 -11.75 -4.78
N ALA A 67 9.39 -10.82 -4.67
CA ALA A 67 9.63 -9.62 -3.88
C ALA A 67 9.54 -9.94 -2.39
N ARG A 68 10.35 -9.23 -1.62
CA ARG A 68 10.34 -9.39 -0.17
C ARG A 68 9.20 -8.58 0.42
N HIS A 69 8.28 -9.24 1.09
CA HIS A 69 7.10 -8.54 1.59
C HIS A 69 7.07 -8.35 3.11
N GLN A 70 7.93 -9.06 3.84
CA GLN A 70 8.01 -8.91 5.31
C GLN A 70 6.67 -9.10 6.01
N GLY A 71 5.77 -9.87 5.41
CA GLY A 71 4.47 -10.14 6.00
C GLY A 71 3.41 -9.09 5.75
N VAL A 72 3.65 -8.13 4.87
CA VAL A 72 2.65 -7.10 4.56
C VAL A 72 2.81 -6.61 3.13
N ILE A 73 1.67 -6.44 2.47
CA ILE A 73 1.61 -5.95 1.09
C ILE A 73 0.46 -4.95 1.02
N ALA A 74 0.70 -3.81 0.39
CA ALA A 74 -0.35 -2.82 0.16
C ALA A 74 -0.71 -2.82 -1.31
N GLN A 75 -2.00 -2.85 -1.60
CA GLN A 75 -2.52 -2.72 -2.95
C GLN A 75 -2.90 -1.26 -3.16
N VAL A 76 -2.29 -0.63 -4.15
CA VAL A 76 -2.48 0.79 -4.39
C VAL A 76 -2.90 1.03 -5.82
N ALA A 77 -3.52 2.16 -6.07
CA ALA A 77 -3.90 2.55 -7.41
C ALA A 77 -2.64 2.94 -8.18
N PRO A 78 -2.63 2.68 -9.49
CA PRO A 78 -1.50 3.11 -10.32
C PRO A 78 -1.35 4.62 -10.29
N VAL A 79 -0.13 5.08 -10.50
CA VAL A 79 0.12 6.50 -10.61
C VAL A 79 -0.57 7.02 -11.87
N LYS A 80 -1.27 8.14 -11.74
CA LYS A 80 -2.04 8.69 -12.84
C LYS A 80 -1.28 9.84 -13.49
N TYR A 81 -0.56 9.52 -14.53
CA TYR A 81 0.18 10.54 -15.24
C TYR A 81 -0.74 11.47 -16.01
N VAL A 82 -1.89 10.94 -16.40
CA VAL A 82 -2.88 11.75 -17.12
C VAL A 82 -3.34 12.91 -16.29
N ASP A 83 -3.52 12.69 -14.99
CA ASP A 83 -3.96 13.77 -14.11
C ASP A 83 -2.98 14.91 -14.09
N LEU A 84 -1.69 14.60 -14.14
CA LEU A 84 -0.69 15.63 -14.18
C LEU A 84 -0.77 16.44 -15.46
N ALA A 85 -0.99 15.77 -16.56
CA ALA A 85 -1.14 16.45 -17.85
C ALA A 85 -2.36 17.37 -17.85
N GLU A 86 -3.46 16.91 -17.31
CA GLU A 86 -4.65 17.72 -17.22
C GLU A 86 -4.42 18.97 -16.39
N PHE A 87 -3.72 18.79 -15.32
CA PHE A 87 -3.43 19.90 -14.43
C PHE A 87 -2.61 20.97 -15.15
N ILE A 88 -1.64 20.54 -15.92
CA ILE A 88 -0.82 21.46 -16.68
C ILE A 88 -1.65 22.21 -17.70
N ASP A 89 -2.54 21.51 -18.36
CA ASP A 89 -3.41 22.15 -19.36
C ASP A 89 -4.27 23.22 -18.72
N LYS A 90 -4.83 22.93 -17.59
CA LYS A 90 -5.67 23.90 -16.90
C LYS A 90 -4.89 25.15 -16.53
N ASN A 91 -3.65 24.95 -16.14
CA ASN A 91 -2.83 26.07 -15.72
C ASN A 91 -2.36 26.90 -16.90
N SER A 92 -2.25 26.30 -18.06
CA SER A 92 -1.79 27.03 -19.23
C SER A 92 -2.92 27.86 -19.85
N ASN A 93 -4.12 27.64 -19.40
CA ASN A 93 -5.24 28.44 -19.85
C ASN A 93 -5.34 29.71 -19.02
#